data_94564471220579e878f47072f043d9b9
#
_entry.id   94564471220579e878f47072f043d9b9
#
_cell.length_a   1.000
_cell.length_b   1.000
_cell.length_c   1.000
_cell.angle_alpha   90.00
_cell.angle_beta   90.00
_cell.angle_gamma   90.00
#
_symmetry.space_group_name_H-M   'P 1'
#
loop_
_entity.id
_entity.type
_entity.pdbx_description
1 polymer ?
#
loop_
_entity_poly.entity_id
_entity_poly.type
_entity_poly.pdbx_seq_one_letter_code
_entity_poly.pdbx_strand_id
1 'polypeptide(L)'
;MLLPKRLLQTGQLVAYPDNHYTGFPQTVEIMFAWAAGLFGRDTSAALVHYGAGLLGLVTVAGTLRRYAETHVMWLAVALLLGGGSFWLGFTREYVDMAVFALSAGALAVLTVWRTSGGRAWLVVMGLLAGLAVGVKYTAGMLAIALGVAVLVTQPRRVVRHGLVMAGVALLVYLPWGLRGLVQYGNPFYPFFYGVFGGIGWDAARAAGFSSSGDGLLAQGPLGVVRLVLLPFVATAAGTEGGVRYSFDAGVWLMPLAVTVLLGWDRLTDEERPVAKTAGLLLLPMLALWMAGGALSGIGAQTRLVIPVFPAFAMLSALGFESMSRWPRRPMNVYFIVRVLVIFALVASAFGTLVTVANNNPGGVILGAGTPQNTRDSYLFRTTGAHYVALQQLDDVLGDGARVRFAYEPKAYYCPATVYCDPDALTDHWLHPLLTEGRAPDEIITGWRDDVDGVLFFRQGYEQFFLREPGVPFKEENALFAPALERYMELLWEDDAGAYQIYGWRE
;
A
#
# COMPACT_ATOMS: atom_id res chain seq x y z
N MET A 1 -8.60 -1.39 -8.66
CA MET A 1 -9.59 -2.23 -9.41
C MET A 1 -9.72 -1.90 -10.90
N LEU A 2 -9.30 -0.70 -11.38
CA LEU A 2 -9.41 -0.36 -12.81
C LEU A 2 -8.69 -1.37 -13.73
N LEU A 3 -7.46 -1.75 -13.40
CA LEU A 3 -6.69 -2.72 -14.20
C LEU A 3 -7.34 -4.12 -14.28
N PRO A 4 -7.82 -4.73 -13.17
CA PRO A 4 -8.62 -5.95 -13.24
C PRO A 4 -9.87 -5.82 -14.11
N LYS A 5 -10.59 -4.68 -14.06
CA LYS A 5 -11.75 -4.40 -14.92
C LYS A 5 -11.35 -4.38 -16.39
N ARG A 6 -10.30 -3.64 -16.75
CA ARG A 6 -9.79 -3.57 -18.14
C ARG A 6 -9.30 -4.94 -18.64
N LEU A 7 -8.63 -5.73 -17.79
CA LEU A 7 -8.20 -7.08 -18.14
C LEU A 7 -9.40 -7.99 -18.47
N LEU A 8 -10.49 -7.92 -17.69
CA LEU A 8 -11.71 -8.68 -17.98
C LEU A 8 -12.40 -8.23 -19.27
N GLN A 9 -12.38 -6.92 -19.57
CA GLN A 9 -13.00 -6.37 -20.77
C GLN A 9 -12.23 -6.70 -22.06
N THR A 10 -10.88 -6.68 -22.00
CA THR A 10 -10.02 -6.82 -23.18
C THR A 10 -9.43 -8.22 -23.34
N GLY A 11 -9.41 -9.03 -22.26
CA GLY A 11 -8.69 -10.30 -22.21
C GLY A 11 -7.17 -10.18 -22.27
N GLN A 12 -6.61 -8.96 -22.16
CA GLN A 12 -5.21 -8.68 -22.35
C GLN A 12 -4.63 -7.78 -21.26
N LEU A 13 -3.38 -8.02 -20.89
CA LEU A 13 -2.57 -7.12 -20.04
C LEU A 13 -1.93 -6.04 -20.94
N VAL A 14 -2.75 -5.10 -21.37
CA VAL A 14 -2.32 -4.01 -22.24
C VAL A 14 -1.62 -2.92 -21.44
N ALA A 15 -0.63 -2.26 -22.05
CA ALA A 15 -0.07 -1.02 -21.56
C ALA A 15 -1.06 0.13 -21.77
N TYR A 16 -1.28 0.91 -20.74
CA TYR A 16 -2.07 2.14 -20.84
C TYR A 16 -1.13 3.31 -20.54
N PRO A 17 -0.79 4.12 -21.55
CA PRO A 17 0.15 5.24 -21.39
C PRO A 17 -0.30 6.28 -20.37
N ASP A 18 -1.62 6.47 -20.25
CA ASP A 18 -2.29 7.36 -19.30
C ASP A 18 -2.17 6.92 -17.83
N ASN A 19 -1.74 5.68 -17.59
CA ASN A 19 -1.64 5.15 -16.24
C ASN A 19 -0.36 4.34 -16.04
N HIS A 20 0.68 4.98 -15.52
CA HIS A 20 1.99 4.35 -15.27
C HIS A 20 1.93 3.13 -14.35
N TYR A 21 0.91 3.01 -13.48
CA TYR A 21 0.73 1.82 -12.64
C TYR A 21 0.47 0.55 -13.46
N THR A 22 0.06 0.68 -14.72
CA THR A 22 -0.12 -0.48 -15.60
C THR A 22 1.20 -1.18 -15.93
N GLY A 23 2.33 -0.48 -15.81
CA GLY A 23 3.67 -1.05 -15.99
C GLY A 23 4.22 -1.79 -14.76
N PHE A 24 3.56 -1.67 -13.61
CA PHE A 24 3.97 -2.38 -12.40
C PHE A 24 3.66 -3.89 -12.49
N PRO A 25 4.33 -4.74 -11.68
CA PRO A 25 3.92 -6.13 -11.50
C PRO A 25 2.49 -6.21 -10.98
N GLN A 26 1.69 -7.16 -11.50
CA GLN A 26 0.24 -7.23 -11.27
C GLN A 26 -0.23 -8.63 -10.82
N THR A 27 0.59 -9.34 -10.06
CA THR A 27 0.26 -10.71 -9.64
C THR A 27 -1.08 -10.79 -8.91
N VAL A 28 -1.33 -9.87 -7.99
CA VAL A 28 -2.57 -9.86 -7.18
C VAL A 28 -3.74 -9.28 -7.97
N GLU A 29 -3.48 -8.28 -8.80
CA GLU A 29 -4.49 -7.68 -9.68
C GLU A 29 -5.07 -8.70 -10.68
N ILE A 30 -4.25 -9.64 -11.17
CA ILE A 30 -4.74 -10.76 -11.97
C ILE A 30 -5.65 -11.68 -11.15
N MET A 31 -5.30 -11.96 -9.89
CA MET A 31 -6.16 -12.74 -8.99
C MET A 31 -7.48 -12.01 -8.71
N PHE A 32 -7.45 -10.68 -8.60
CA PHE A 32 -8.65 -9.85 -8.49
C PHE A 32 -9.52 -9.96 -9.73
N ALA A 33 -8.93 -9.91 -10.93
CA ALA A 33 -9.66 -10.09 -12.18
C ALA A 33 -10.31 -11.47 -12.24
N TRP A 34 -9.59 -12.54 -11.89
CA TRP A 34 -10.16 -13.88 -11.83
C TRP A 34 -11.32 -13.99 -10.85
N ALA A 35 -11.16 -13.46 -9.63
CA ALA A 35 -12.23 -13.47 -8.65
C ALA A 35 -13.45 -12.69 -9.14
N ALA A 36 -13.26 -11.49 -9.68
CA ALA A 36 -14.34 -10.68 -10.22
C ALA A 36 -15.04 -11.37 -11.42
N GLY A 37 -14.27 -11.99 -12.32
CA GLY A 37 -14.81 -12.72 -13.46
C GLY A 37 -15.59 -13.98 -13.07
N LEU A 38 -15.08 -14.75 -12.11
CA LEU A 38 -15.72 -15.99 -11.65
C LEU A 38 -17.03 -15.73 -10.88
N PHE A 39 -17.05 -14.69 -10.05
CA PHE A 39 -18.20 -14.39 -9.19
C PHE A 39 -19.13 -13.30 -9.74
N GLY A 40 -18.76 -12.65 -10.85
CA GLY A 40 -19.52 -11.56 -11.44
C GLY A 40 -19.67 -10.32 -10.56
N ARG A 41 -18.77 -10.15 -9.57
CA ARG A 41 -18.82 -9.06 -8.60
C ARG A 41 -17.42 -8.50 -8.31
N ASP A 42 -17.29 -7.20 -8.32
CA ASP A 42 -16.06 -6.47 -7.97
C ASP A 42 -15.62 -6.72 -6.51
N THR A 43 -16.57 -6.82 -5.59
CA THR A 43 -16.31 -7.09 -4.17
C THR A 43 -15.62 -8.44 -3.89
N SER A 44 -15.64 -9.38 -4.86
CA SER A 44 -14.92 -10.65 -4.73
C SER A 44 -13.39 -10.47 -4.71
N ALA A 45 -12.87 -9.38 -5.26
CA ALA A 45 -11.46 -9.02 -5.16
C ALA A 45 -11.02 -8.79 -3.70
N ALA A 46 -11.87 -8.15 -2.88
CA ALA A 46 -11.60 -7.97 -1.46
C ALA A 46 -11.43 -9.30 -0.72
N LEU A 47 -12.16 -10.36 -1.14
CA LEU A 47 -12.03 -11.70 -0.55
C LEU A 47 -10.67 -12.35 -0.82
N VAL A 48 -10.05 -12.07 -1.98
CA VAL A 48 -8.68 -12.53 -2.29
C VAL A 48 -7.69 -11.89 -1.32
N HIS A 49 -7.81 -10.59 -1.13
CA HIS A 49 -6.93 -9.84 -0.22
C HIS A 49 -7.15 -10.26 1.24
N TYR A 50 -8.40 -10.43 1.65
CA TYR A 50 -8.79 -10.97 2.95
C TYR A 50 -8.21 -12.36 3.19
N GLY A 51 -8.34 -13.27 2.21
CA GLY A 51 -7.78 -14.62 2.27
C GLY A 51 -6.25 -14.63 2.42
N ALA A 52 -5.56 -13.75 1.71
CA ALA A 52 -4.12 -13.56 1.85
C ALA A 52 -3.74 -13.10 3.27
N GLY A 53 -4.48 -12.15 3.83
CA GLY A 53 -4.29 -11.69 5.21
C GLY A 53 -4.48 -12.83 6.22
N LEU A 54 -5.54 -13.63 6.08
CA LEU A 54 -5.77 -14.80 6.93
C LEU A 54 -4.64 -15.83 6.82
N LEU A 55 -4.17 -16.10 5.60
CA LEU A 55 -3.04 -17.00 5.39
C LEU A 55 -1.78 -16.51 6.11
N GLY A 56 -1.52 -15.21 6.05
CA GLY A 56 -0.41 -14.60 6.80
C GLY A 56 -0.55 -14.76 8.30
N LEU A 57 -1.75 -14.51 8.87
CA LEU A 57 -2.02 -14.69 10.30
C LEU A 57 -1.85 -16.14 10.73
N VAL A 58 -2.40 -17.10 9.98
CA VAL A 58 -2.24 -18.54 10.24
C VAL A 58 -0.77 -18.95 10.17
N THR A 59 0.00 -18.36 9.24
CA THR A 59 1.44 -18.62 9.13
C THR A 59 2.22 -18.09 10.32
N VAL A 60 1.91 -16.87 10.81
CA VAL A 60 2.51 -16.32 12.04
C VAL A 60 2.16 -17.20 13.24
N ALA A 61 0.89 -17.57 13.38
CA ALA A 61 0.41 -18.42 14.46
C ALA A 61 1.08 -19.80 14.43
N GLY A 62 1.09 -20.47 13.29
CA GLY A 62 1.68 -21.80 13.11
C GLY A 62 3.20 -21.82 13.35
N THR A 63 3.89 -20.73 12.95
CA THR A 63 5.32 -20.58 13.22
C THR A 63 5.59 -20.44 14.72
N LEU A 64 4.89 -19.53 15.41
CA LEU A 64 5.07 -19.35 16.86
C LEU A 64 4.65 -20.57 17.65
N ARG A 65 3.55 -21.24 17.29
CA ARG A 65 3.05 -22.44 17.98
C ARG A 65 4.09 -23.54 18.06
N ARG A 66 5.06 -23.55 17.14
CA ARG A 66 6.14 -24.56 17.09
C ARG A 66 7.27 -24.28 18.09
N TYR A 67 7.44 -23.02 18.52
CA TYR A 67 8.58 -22.55 19.31
C TYR A 67 8.19 -21.89 20.63
N ALA A 68 6.92 -21.61 20.83
CA ALA A 68 6.40 -20.93 22.01
C ALA A 68 5.04 -21.50 22.42
N GLU A 69 4.60 -21.15 23.61
CA GLU A 69 3.32 -21.59 24.15
C GLU A 69 2.12 -20.98 23.37
N THR A 70 0.99 -21.67 23.45
CA THR A 70 -0.23 -21.30 22.71
C THR A 70 -0.72 -19.87 23.00
N HIS A 71 -0.57 -19.39 24.23
CA HIS A 71 -0.97 -18.02 24.58
C HIS A 71 -0.06 -16.96 23.91
N VAL A 72 1.23 -17.23 23.72
CA VAL A 72 2.16 -16.34 22.99
C VAL A 72 1.76 -16.22 21.52
N MET A 73 1.39 -17.35 20.92
CA MET A 73 0.84 -17.37 19.56
C MET A 73 -0.41 -16.49 19.43
N TRP A 74 -1.39 -16.67 20.34
CA TRP A 74 -2.62 -15.88 20.30
C TRP A 74 -2.37 -14.40 20.57
N LEU A 75 -1.41 -14.07 21.42
CA LEU A 75 -1.02 -12.68 21.66
C LEU A 75 -0.47 -12.02 20.39
N ALA A 76 0.39 -12.71 19.63
CA ALA A 76 0.91 -12.18 18.36
C ALA A 76 -0.21 -11.89 17.35
N VAL A 77 -1.18 -12.80 17.23
CA VAL A 77 -2.36 -12.61 16.37
C VAL A 77 -3.22 -11.46 16.87
N ALA A 78 -3.48 -11.37 18.18
CA ALA A 78 -4.26 -10.30 18.78
C ALA A 78 -3.60 -8.92 18.59
N LEU A 79 -2.28 -8.82 18.73
CA LEU A 79 -1.53 -7.59 18.50
C LEU A 79 -1.62 -7.10 17.04
N LEU A 80 -1.61 -8.03 16.07
CA LEU A 80 -1.82 -7.69 14.65
C LEU A 80 -3.24 -7.23 14.39
N LEU A 81 -4.24 -7.98 14.85
CA LEU A 81 -5.65 -7.66 14.65
C LEU A 81 -6.12 -6.46 15.47
N GLY A 82 -5.41 -6.14 16.55
CA GLY A 82 -5.66 -4.95 17.35
C GLY A 82 -5.22 -3.64 16.67
N GLY A 83 -4.47 -3.70 15.58
CA GLY A 83 -4.10 -2.52 14.80
C GLY A 83 -5.20 -2.12 13.82
N GLY A 84 -5.85 -0.97 14.01
CA GLY A 84 -6.97 -0.53 13.18
C GLY A 84 -6.61 -0.46 11.69
N SER A 85 -5.43 0.07 11.36
CA SER A 85 -4.95 0.13 9.97
C SER A 85 -4.69 -1.24 9.36
N PHE A 86 -4.17 -2.18 10.15
CA PHE A 86 -3.96 -3.55 9.70
C PHE A 86 -5.29 -4.24 9.40
N TRP A 87 -6.27 -4.09 10.31
CA TRP A 87 -7.60 -4.62 10.14
C TRP A 87 -8.34 -4.00 8.95
N LEU A 88 -8.27 -2.68 8.78
CA LEU A 88 -8.85 -1.99 7.62
C LEU A 88 -8.22 -2.47 6.29
N GLY A 89 -6.93 -2.84 6.32
CA GLY A 89 -6.25 -3.44 5.18
C GLY A 89 -6.93 -4.70 4.66
N PHE A 90 -7.54 -5.51 5.53
CA PHE A 90 -8.24 -6.73 5.12
C PHE A 90 -9.47 -6.49 4.24
N THR A 91 -10.13 -5.36 4.38
CA THR A 91 -11.42 -5.08 3.73
C THR A 91 -11.29 -4.31 2.42
N ARG A 92 -10.07 -3.96 2.01
CA ARG A 92 -9.80 -3.16 0.81
C ARG A 92 -9.11 -3.98 -0.27
N GLU A 93 -9.32 -3.62 -1.53
CA GLU A 93 -8.67 -4.23 -2.69
C GLU A 93 -7.25 -3.66 -2.88
N TYR A 94 -6.42 -3.84 -1.85
CA TYR A 94 -4.99 -3.55 -1.89
C TYR A 94 -4.18 -4.83 -2.13
N VAL A 95 -2.87 -4.69 -2.25
CA VAL A 95 -1.95 -5.82 -2.44
C VAL A 95 -1.12 -6.13 -1.19
N ASP A 96 -1.25 -5.31 -0.15
CA ASP A 96 -0.37 -5.32 1.02
C ASP A 96 -0.52 -6.59 1.88
N MET A 97 -1.73 -7.18 1.99
CA MET A 97 -1.94 -8.44 2.71
C MET A 97 -1.31 -9.64 1.99
N ALA A 98 -1.19 -9.59 0.67
CA ALA A 98 -0.45 -10.62 -0.05
C ALA A 98 1.05 -10.54 0.28
N VAL A 99 1.61 -9.32 0.32
CA VAL A 99 3.02 -9.14 0.74
C VAL A 99 3.22 -9.54 2.20
N PHE A 100 2.27 -9.22 3.10
CA PHE A 100 2.27 -9.68 4.49
C PHE A 100 2.32 -11.22 4.58
N ALA A 101 1.47 -11.92 3.83
CA ALA A 101 1.44 -13.39 3.81
C ALA A 101 2.75 -13.98 3.30
N LEU A 102 3.30 -13.44 2.20
CA LEU A 102 4.57 -13.87 1.63
C LEU A 102 5.73 -13.62 2.59
N SER A 103 5.73 -12.49 3.31
CA SER A 103 6.71 -12.19 4.34
C SER A 103 6.60 -13.13 5.54
N ALA A 104 5.39 -13.44 6.00
CA ALA A 104 5.15 -14.43 7.05
C ALA A 104 5.67 -15.82 6.64
N GLY A 105 5.38 -16.23 5.41
CA GLY A 105 5.91 -17.46 4.82
C GLY A 105 7.44 -17.48 4.74
N ALA A 106 8.05 -16.38 4.30
CA ALA A 106 9.49 -16.25 4.22
C ALA A 106 10.16 -16.33 5.61
N LEU A 107 9.55 -15.71 6.63
CA LEU A 107 10.02 -15.81 8.02
C LEU A 107 9.94 -17.24 8.55
N ALA A 108 8.84 -17.95 8.28
CA ALA A 108 8.66 -19.35 8.65
C ALA A 108 9.73 -20.24 8.00
N VAL A 109 9.91 -20.10 6.68
CA VAL A 109 10.89 -20.86 5.91
C VAL A 109 12.32 -20.55 6.34
N LEU A 110 12.64 -19.27 6.58
CA LEU A 110 13.95 -18.86 7.08
C LEU A 110 14.24 -19.48 8.46
N THR A 111 13.23 -19.54 9.34
CA THR A 111 13.37 -20.19 10.66
C THR A 111 13.69 -21.68 10.51
N VAL A 112 12.99 -22.38 9.63
CA VAL A 112 13.27 -23.80 9.35
C VAL A 112 14.63 -23.99 8.68
N TRP A 113 14.99 -23.15 7.71
CA TRP A 113 16.29 -23.26 7.03
C TRP A 113 17.47 -23.05 7.99
N ARG A 114 17.37 -22.15 8.92
CA ARG A 114 18.43 -21.90 9.91
C ARG A 114 18.69 -23.09 10.83
N THR A 115 17.68 -23.91 11.06
CA THR A 115 17.79 -25.12 11.91
C THR A 115 18.14 -26.37 11.11
N SER A 116 17.61 -26.53 9.88
CA SER A 116 17.77 -27.72 9.06
C SER A 116 18.86 -27.63 7.99
N GLY A 117 19.20 -26.41 7.53
CA GLY A 117 20.23 -26.14 6.53
C GLY A 117 19.94 -26.66 5.10
N GLY A 118 18.75 -27.14 4.81
CA GLY A 118 18.39 -27.77 3.53
C GLY A 118 18.32 -26.78 2.37
N ARG A 119 18.88 -27.13 1.19
CA ARG A 119 18.85 -26.27 -0.01
C ARG A 119 17.45 -26.02 -0.56
N ALA A 120 16.54 -26.97 -0.39
CA ALA A 120 15.14 -26.79 -0.82
C ALA A 120 14.49 -25.54 -0.20
N TRP A 121 14.85 -25.21 1.04
CA TRP A 121 14.34 -24.01 1.70
C TRP A 121 14.85 -22.71 1.08
N LEU A 122 16.06 -22.71 0.50
CA LEU A 122 16.56 -21.55 -0.27
C LEU A 122 15.74 -21.33 -1.54
N VAL A 123 15.33 -22.41 -2.19
CA VAL A 123 14.42 -22.35 -3.35
C VAL A 123 13.07 -21.77 -2.93
N VAL A 124 12.48 -22.25 -1.82
CA VAL A 124 11.21 -21.73 -1.32
C VAL A 124 11.33 -20.25 -0.91
N MET A 125 12.43 -19.85 -0.24
CA MET A 125 12.68 -18.44 0.05
C MET A 125 12.77 -17.59 -1.22
N GLY A 126 13.46 -18.09 -2.26
CA GLY A 126 13.53 -17.42 -3.57
C GLY A 126 12.17 -17.30 -4.25
N LEU A 127 11.34 -18.35 -4.21
CA LEU A 127 9.96 -18.32 -4.71
C LEU A 127 9.14 -17.24 -4.00
N LEU A 128 9.14 -17.20 -2.67
CA LEU A 128 8.40 -16.22 -1.87
C LEU A 128 8.89 -14.79 -2.12
N ALA A 129 10.21 -14.59 -2.21
CA ALA A 129 10.80 -13.30 -2.52
C ALA A 129 10.43 -12.81 -3.92
N GLY A 130 10.53 -13.68 -4.93
CA GLY A 130 10.18 -13.34 -6.32
C GLY A 130 8.69 -13.04 -6.49
N LEU A 131 7.81 -13.84 -5.85
CA LEU A 131 6.37 -13.56 -5.81
C LEU A 131 6.09 -12.21 -5.13
N ALA A 132 6.75 -11.90 -4.02
CA ALA A 132 6.56 -10.65 -3.31
C ALA A 132 6.93 -9.43 -4.18
N VAL A 133 8.07 -9.49 -4.89
CA VAL A 133 8.46 -8.44 -5.86
C VAL A 133 7.47 -8.38 -7.03
N GLY A 134 6.94 -9.53 -7.47
CA GLY A 134 5.88 -9.63 -8.48
C GLY A 134 4.51 -9.10 -8.03
N VAL A 135 4.33 -8.87 -6.73
CA VAL A 135 3.16 -8.17 -6.17
C VAL A 135 3.42 -6.66 -6.07
N LYS A 136 4.59 -6.28 -5.54
CA LYS A 136 4.91 -4.87 -5.29
C LYS A 136 6.42 -4.67 -5.21
N TYR A 137 6.97 -3.70 -5.93
CA TYR A 137 8.41 -3.44 -5.92
C TYR A 137 9.00 -3.16 -4.53
N THR A 138 8.24 -2.50 -3.65
CA THR A 138 8.69 -2.25 -2.28
C THR A 138 8.92 -3.53 -1.47
N ALA A 139 8.33 -4.66 -1.88
CA ALA A 139 8.62 -5.97 -1.31
C ALA A 139 10.03 -6.49 -1.65
N GLY A 140 10.79 -5.81 -2.51
CA GLY A 140 12.23 -6.02 -2.67
C GLY A 140 13.01 -5.90 -1.36
N MET A 141 12.51 -5.13 -0.39
CA MET A 141 13.06 -5.09 0.97
C MET A 141 13.11 -6.49 1.61
N LEU A 142 12.11 -7.32 1.38
CA LEU A 142 12.07 -8.72 1.86
C LEU A 142 13.18 -9.55 1.22
N ALA A 143 13.38 -9.43 -0.10
CA ALA A 143 14.44 -10.15 -0.81
C ALA A 143 15.84 -9.78 -0.28
N ILE A 144 16.08 -8.48 -0.06
CA ILE A 144 17.33 -7.97 0.51
C ILE A 144 17.52 -8.47 1.95
N ALA A 145 16.48 -8.42 2.78
CA ALA A 145 16.55 -8.89 4.16
C ALA A 145 16.84 -10.40 4.24
N LEU A 146 16.26 -11.21 3.36
CA LEU A 146 16.57 -12.63 3.23
C LEU A 146 18.03 -12.85 2.80
N GLY A 147 18.54 -12.04 1.87
CA GLY A 147 19.96 -12.06 1.48
C GLY A 147 20.90 -11.77 2.65
N VAL A 148 20.58 -10.74 3.45
CA VAL A 148 21.31 -10.41 4.69
C VAL A 148 21.23 -11.56 5.70
N ALA A 149 20.06 -12.18 5.88
CA ALA A 149 19.89 -13.32 6.78
C ALA A 149 20.73 -14.53 6.34
N VAL A 150 20.83 -14.79 5.03
CA VAL A 150 21.71 -15.84 4.46
C VAL A 150 23.17 -15.50 4.71
N LEU A 151 23.60 -14.26 4.49
CA LEU A 151 24.96 -13.79 4.74
C LEU A 151 25.36 -13.99 6.21
N VAL A 152 24.52 -13.53 7.12
CA VAL A 152 24.80 -13.60 8.58
C VAL A 152 24.81 -15.05 9.09
N THR A 153 23.89 -15.90 8.56
CA THR A 153 23.75 -17.28 9.03
C THR A 153 24.84 -18.21 8.49
N GLN A 154 25.22 -18.05 7.22
CA GLN A 154 26.20 -18.92 6.55
C GLN A 154 27.18 -18.12 5.67
N PRO A 155 28.05 -17.29 6.24
CA PRO A 155 28.92 -16.38 5.48
C PRO A 155 29.85 -17.10 4.51
N ARG A 156 30.33 -18.31 4.88
CA ARG A 156 31.22 -19.12 4.01
C ARG A 156 30.52 -19.68 2.77
N ARG A 157 29.20 -19.73 2.76
CA ARG A 157 28.38 -20.26 1.65
C ARG A 157 27.47 -19.20 1.02
N VAL A 158 27.65 -17.94 1.40
CA VAL A 158 26.75 -16.85 1.02
C VAL A 158 26.59 -16.72 -0.49
N VAL A 159 27.69 -16.80 -1.25
CA VAL A 159 27.62 -16.69 -2.71
C VAL A 159 26.77 -17.81 -3.31
N ARG A 160 27.02 -19.06 -2.91
CA ARG A 160 26.26 -20.21 -3.44
C ARG A 160 24.79 -20.17 -3.03
N HIS A 161 24.50 -19.87 -1.77
CA HIS A 161 23.13 -19.83 -1.24
C HIS A 161 22.39 -18.60 -1.77
N GLY A 162 23.07 -17.46 -1.85
CA GLY A 162 22.53 -16.23 -2.43
C GLY A 162 22.20 -16.40 -3.91
N LEU A 163 23.07 -17.04 -4.71
CA LEU A 163 22.82 -17.32 -6.13
C LEU A 163 21.61 -18.22 -6.33
N VAL A 164 21.44 -19.28 -5.51
CA VAL A 164 20.25 -20.14 -5.60
C VAL A 164 18.98 -19.35 -5.29
N MET A 165 18.96 -18.62 -4.17
CA MET A 165 17.78 -17.85 -3.76
C MET A 165 17.47 -16.71 -4.74
N ALA A 166 18.47 -15.92 -5.13
CA ALA A 166 18.30 -14.80 -6.05
C ALA A 166 17.94 -15.29 -7.46
N GLY A 167 18.56 -16.37 -7.95
CA GLY A 167 18.25 -16.97 -9.25
C GLY A 167 16.80 -17.42 -9.34
N VAL A 168 16.29 -18.08 -8.28
CA VAL A 168 14.87 -18.47 -8.22
C VAL A 168 13.97 -17.24 -8.13
N ALA A 169 14.31 -16.24 -7.30
CA ALA A 169 13.53 -15.02 -7.19
C ALA A 169 13.43 -14.26 -8.53
N LEU A 170 14.55 -14.16 -9.25
CA LEU A 170 14.59 -13.55 -10.59
C LEU A 170 13.78 -14.36 -11.60
N LEU A 171 13.85 -15.69 -11.56
CA LEU A 171 13.05 -16.54 -12.45
C LEU A 171 11.55 -16.35 -12.23
N VAL A 172 11.12 -16.22 -10.98
CA VAL A 172 9.70 -15.97 -10.65
C VAL A 172 9.27 -14.56 -11.06
N TYR A 173 10.13 -13.56 -10.91
CA TYR A 173 9.89 -12.19 -11.35
C TYR A 173 9.96 -12.03 -12.87
N LEU A 174 10.67 -12.90 -13.58
CA LEU A 174 10.99 -12.79 -15.01
C LEU A 174 9.79 -12.45 -15.92
N PRO A 175 8.59 -13.05 -15.76
CA PRO A 175 7.43 -12.69 -16.58
C PRO A 175 7.09 -11.20 -16.52
N TRP A 176 7.19 -10.59 -15.34
CA TRP A 176 6.94 -9.15 -15.14
C TRP A 176 8.05 -8.29 -15.74
N GLY A 177 9.31 -8.70 -15.54
CA GLY A 177 10.45 -8.01 -16.14
C GLY A 177 10.42 -8.04 -17.67
N LEU A 178 10.09 -9.18 -18.28
CA LEU A 178 9.94 -9.32 -19.73
C LEU A 178 8.75 -8.48 -20.24
N ARG A 179 7.61 -8.50 -19.55
CA ARG A 179 6.49 -7.64 -19.92
C ARG A 179 6.89 -6.16 -19.87
N GLY A 180 7.54 -5.73 -18.78
CA GLY A 180 8.03 -4.36 -18.63
C GLY A 180 8.99 -3.96 -19.76
N LEU A 181 9.92 -4.86 -20.12
CA LEU A 181 10.85 -4.63 -21.21
C LEU A 181 10.15 -4.50 -22.58
N VAL A 182 9.20 -5.41 -22.87
CA VAL A 182 8.50 -5.43 -24.17
C VAL A 182 7.52 -4.28 -24.31
N GLN A 183 6.74 -3.98 -23.27
CA GLN A 183 5.67 -2.98 -23.34
C GLN A 183 6.13 -1.55 -23.05
N TYR A 184 7.16 -1.39 -22.21
CA TYR A 184 7.61 -0.08 -21.73
C TYR A 184 9.10 0.20 -21.98
N GLY A 185 9.87 -0.76 -22.54
CA GLY A 185 11.32 -0.60 -22.75
C GLY A 185 12.13 -0.70 -21.45
N ASN A 186 11.51 -1.03 -20.32
CA ASN A 186 12.14 -1.01 -19.00
C ASN A 186 11.64 -2.19 -18.14
N PRO A 187 12.52 -3.14 -17.74
CA PRO A 187 12.11 -4.31 -16.97
C PRO A 187 11.65 -4.00 -15.53
N PHE A 188 11.92 -2.79 -15.03
CA PHE A 188 11.54 -2.31 -13.70
C PHE A 188 10.69 -1.03 -13.76
N TYR A 189 9.99 -0.85 -14.86
CA TYR A 189 9.21 0.37 -15.13
C TYR A 189 8.32 0.78 -13.95
N PRO A 190 8.29 2.09 -13.57
CA PRO A 190 9.00 3.22 -14.17
C PRO A 190 10.37 3.52 -13.49
N PHE A 191 10.82 2.65 -12.58
CA PHE A 191 12.08 2.83 -11.86
C PHE A 191 13.31 2.67 -12.75
N PHE A 192 14.44 3.19 -12.28
CA PHE A 192 15.72 3.17 -13.03
C PHE A 192 15.62 3.81 -14.41
N TYR A 193 14.77 4.83 -14.55
CA TYR A 193 14.59 5.56 -15.82
C TYR A 193 15.91 6.04 -16.44
N GLY A 194 16.82 6.58 -15.63
CA GLY A 194 18.15 7.03 -16.12
C GLY A 194 19.01 5.92 -16.72
N VAL A 195 18.68 4.63 -16.51
CA VAL A 195 19.42 3.47 -17.06
C VAL A 195 18.69 2.87 -18.25
N PHE A 196 17.37 2.65 -18.12
CA PHE A 196 16.57 1.90 -19.08
C PHE A 196 15.68 2.79 -19.96
N GLY A 197 15.44 4.05 -19.57
CA GLY A 197 14.39 4.86 -20.16
C GLY A 197 12.99 4.35 -19.77
N GLY A 198 12.01 4.59 -20.64
CA GLY A 198 10.64 4.10 -20.48
C GLY A 198 9.69 4.75 -21.47
N ILE A 199 8.88 3.94 -22.17
CA ILE A 199 7.84 4.44 -23.08
C ILE A 199 6.73 5.08 -22.22
N GLY A 200 6.30 6.30 -22.57
CA GLY A 200 5.32 7.06 -21.80
C GLY A 200 5.85 7.58 -20.45
N TRP A 201 7.16 7.57 -20.24
CA TRP A 201 7.84 8.10 -19.06
C TRP A 201 8.99 9.00 -19.47
N ASP A 202 9.22 10.08 -18.76
CA ASP A 202 10.28 11.05 -19.03
C ASP A 202 10.94 11.56 -17.75
N ALA A 203 11.92 12.44 -17.89
CA ALA A 203 12.67 12.95 -16.75
C ALA A 203 11.82 13.80 -15.80
N ALA A 204 10.81 14.52 -16.30
CA ALA A 204 9.92 15.34 -15.47
C ALA A 204 9.01 14.45 -14.62
N ARG A 205 8.40 13.42 -15.23
CA ARG A 205 7.61 12.42 -14.49
C ARG A 205 8.45 11.65 -13.48
N ALA A 206 9.68 11.26 -13.86
CA ALA A 206 10.59 10.58 -12.95
C ALA A 206 10.98 11.45 -11.76
N ALA A 207 11.24 12.75 -12.00
CA ALA A 207 11.51 13.72 -10.94
C ALA A 207 10.28 13.96 -10.06
N GLY A 208 9.12 14.19 -10.66
CA GLY A 208 7.85 14.37 -9.92
C GLY A 208 7.47 13.16 -9.07
N PHE A 209 7.63 11.95 -9.60
CA PHE A 209 7.36 10.72 -8.85
C PHE A 209 8.35 10.50 -7.70
N SER A 210 9.63 10.88 -7.87
CA SER A 210 10.65 10.78 -6.83
C SER A 210 10.56 11.90 -5.80
N SER A 211 10.10 13.10 -6.20
CA SER A 211 10.02 14.31 -5.36
C SER A 211 8.69 14.47 -4.61
N SER A 212 7.81 13.48 -4.65
CA SER A 212 6.52 13.55 -3.96
C SER A 212 6.68 13.69 -2.43
N GLY A 213 7.06 14.87 -2.00
CA GLY A 213 7.41 15.29 -0.65
C GLY A 213 8.91 15.14 -0.34
N ASP A 214 9.47 16.19 0.26
CA ASP A 214 10.83 16.18 0.76
C ASP A 214 11.02 15.06 1.78
N GLY A 215 12.11 14.29 1.64
CA GLY A 215 12.52 13.31 2.62
C GLY A 215 12.83 13.95 3.97
N LEU A 216 12.79 13.14 5.02
CA LEU A 216 13.03 13.64 6.38
C LEU A 216 14.40 14.32 6.53
N LEU A 217 15.43 13.89 5.78
CA LEU A 217 16.74 14.53 5.84
C LEU A 217 16.76 15.97 5.30
N ALA A 218 15.90 16.29 4.34
CA ALA A 218 15.78 17.66 3.82
C ALA A 218 15.25 18.65 4.86
N GLN A 219 14.63 18.16 5.94
CA GLN A 219 14.10 18.97 7.04
C GLN A 219 15.18 19.36 8.07
N GLY A 220 16.47 19.11 7.79
CA GLY A 220 17.58 19.47 8.67
C GLY A 220 17.64 18.65 9.98
N PRO A 221 18.18 19.21 11.07
CA PRO A 221 18.38 18.47 12.34
C PRO A 221 17.09 17.86 12.91
N LEU A 222 15.96 18.56 12.79
CA LEU A 222 14.67 18.06 13.23
C LEU A 222 14.23 16.83 12.42
N GLY A 223 14.54 16.81 11.13
CA GLY A 223 14.29 15.66 10.26
C GLY A 223 15.09 14.43 10.67
N VAL A 224 16.33 14.59 11.12
CA VAL A 224 17.14 13.48 11.69
C VAL A 224 16.47 12.90 12.93
N VAL A 225 15.99 13.76 13.85
CA VAL A 225 15.27 13.30 15.04
C VAL A 225 13.99 12.55 14.66
N ARG A 226 13.21 13.10 13.71
CA ARG A 226 12.01 12.45 13.18
C ARG A 226 12.32 11.11 12.52
N LEU A 227 13.42 11.00 11.78
CA LEU A 227 13.84 9.75 11.16
C LEU A 227 14.18 8.68 12.21
N VAL A 228 14.91 9.03 13.28
CA VAL A 228 15.22 8.09 14.36
C VAL A 228 13.96 7.64 15.10
N LEU A 229 13.01 8.55 15.28
CA LEU A 229 11.73 8.26 15.93
C LEU A 229 10.68 7.65 14.98
N LEU A 230 10.96 7.59 13.66
CA LEU A 230 9.99 7.18 12.66
C LEU A 230 9.28 5.84 12.95
N PRO A 231 9.97 4.77 13.40
CA PRO A 231 9.29 3.52 13.73
C PRO A 231 8.29 3.67 14.88
N PHE A 232 8.57 4.51 15.87
CA PHE A 232 7.67 4.77 16.99
C PHE A 232 6.49 5.66 16.57
N VAL A 233 6.78 6.72 15.83
CA VAL A 233 5.74 7.64 15.30
C VAL A 233 4.80 6.91 14.35
N ALA A 234 5.35 6.11 13.45
CA ALA A 234 4.57 5.29 12.53
C ALA A 234 3.67 4.30 13.27
N THR A 235 4.17 3.70 14.36
CA THR A 235 3.40 2.74 15.17
C THR A 235 2.28 3.43 15.96
N ALA A 236 2.50 4.66 16.42
CA ALA A 236 1.53 5.38 17.28
C ALA A 236 0.50 6.20 16.48
N ALA A 237 0.93 6.84 15.39
CA ALA A 237 0.11 7.82 14.66
C ALA A 237 -0.09 7.49 13.18
N GLY A 238 0.71 6.58 12.63
CA GLY A 238 0.80 6.36 11.20
C GLY A 238 1.37 7.56 10.44
N THR A 239 1.89 7.30 9.26
CA THR A 239 2.36 8.33 8.34
C THR A 239 1.96 7.92 6.94
N GLU A 240 0.88 8.46 6.41
CA GLU A 240 0.52 8.27 5.00
C GLU A 240 -0.02 9.58 4.45
N GLY A 241 0.72 10.20 3.53
CA GLY A 241 0.31 11.21 2.57
C GLY A 241 -0.91 12.07 2.93
N GLY A 242 -0.99 12.65 4.12
CA GLY A 242 -2.13 13.40 4.62
C GLY A 242 -3.29 12.56 5.20
N VAL A 243 -3.32 11.27 4.97
CA VAL A 243 -4.31 10.35 5.58
C VAL A 243 -3.67 9.66 6.77
N ARG A 244 -4.16 9.96 7.96
CA ARG A 244 -3.70 9.32 9.19
C ARG A 244 -4.17 7.86 9.22
N TYR A 245 -3.28 6.95 8.88
CA TYR A 245 -3.45 5.54 9.24
C TYR A 245 -2.84 5.35 10.62
N SER A 246 -3.69 5.25 11.61
CA SER A 246 -3.28 4.87 12.95
C SER A 246 -3.06 3.37 13.00
N PHE A 247 -1.94 2.94 13.57
CA PHE A 247 -1.76 1.52 13.91
C PHE A 247 -2.44 1.13 15.21
N ASP A 248 -3.25 1.96 15.80
CA ASP A 248 -4.04 1.73 17.00
C ASP A 248 -3.34 0.81 18.02
N ALA A 249 -3.80 -0.46 18.13
CA ALA A 249 -3.13 -1.43 18.99
C ALA A 249 -1.72 -1.82 18.50
N GLY A 250 -1.36 -1.51 17.26
CA GLY A 250 0.00 -1.60 16.76
C GLY A 250 0.99 -0.71 17.52
N VAL A 251 0.51 0.26 18.31
CA VAL A 251 1.33 1.03 19.25
C VAL A 251 2.14 0.14 20.18
N TRP A 252 1.67 -1.06 20.48
CA TRP A 252 2.38 -2.03 21.32
C TRP A 252 3.40 -2.88 20.55
N LEU A 253 3.32 -2.96 19.23
CA LEU A 253 4.24 -3.80 18.46
C LEU A 253 5.70 -3.38 18.67
N MET A 254 6.02 -2.10 18.54
CA MET A 254 7.40 -1.62 18.68
C MET A 254 7.91 -1.70 20.12
N PRO A 255 7.23 -1.15 21.14
CA PRO A 255 7.70 -1.24 22.53
C PRO A 255 7.87 -2.68 23.02
N LEU A 256 6.93 -3.57 22.70
CA LEU A 256 7.02 -4.96 23.13
C LEU A 256 8.12 -5.71 22.37
N ALA A 257 8.35 -5.43 21.09
CA ALA A 257 9.44 -6.04 20.33
C ALA A 257 10.81 -5.67 20.93
N VAL A 258 10.98 -4.43 21.40
CA VAL A 258 12.21 -3.98 22.07
C VAL A 258 12.43 -4.73 23.39
N THR A 259 11.37 -5.13 24.10
CA THR A 259 11.51 -5.87 25.37
C THR A 259 12.17 -7.24 25.20
N VAL A 260 12.19 -7.83 23.98
CA VAL A 260 12.99 -9.03 23.68
C VAL A 260 14.47 -8.82 23.99
N LEU A 261 15.01 -7.62 23.71
CA LEU A 261 16.41 -7.30 23.96
C LEU A 261 16.69 -7.26 25.47
N LEU A 262 15.78 -6.65 26.24
CA LEU A 262 15.88 -6.55 27.70
C LEU A 262 15.65 -7.89 28.39
N GLY A 263 14.85 -8.75 27.79
CA GLY A 263 14.50 -10.07 28.31
C GLY A 263 15.21 -11.24 27.60
N TRP A 264 16.28 -10.96 26.85
CA TRP A 264 16.95 -11.99 26.02
C TRP A 264 17.37 -13.23 26.79
N ASP A 265 17.96 -13.05 27.96
CA ASP A 265 18.44 -14.15 28.81
C ASP A 265 17.27 -14.95 29.42
N ARG A 266 16.05 -14.45 29.34
CA ARG A 266 14.84 -15.08 29.87
C ARG A 266 14.03 -15.80 28.81
N LEU A 267 14.42 -15.70 27.53
CA LEU A 267 13.86 -16.51 26.45
C LEU A 267 14.34 -17.95 26.61
N THR A 268 13.45 -18.90 26.36
CA THR A 268 13.80 -20.32 26.32
C THR A 268 14.70 -20.63 25.13
N ASP A 269 15.35 -21.79 25.16
CA ASP A 269 16.19 -22.26 24.05
C ASP A 269 15.38 -22.51 22.76
N GLU A 270 14.07 -22.77 22.88
CA GLU A 270 13.15 -22.90 21.76
C GLU A 270 12.72 -21.53 21.20
N GLU A 271 12.52 -20.51 22.04
CA GLU A 271 12.12 -19.17 21.66
C GLU A 271 13.24 -18.36 20.97
N ARG A 272 14.49 -18.53 21.44
CA ARG A 272 15.65 -17.78 20.91
C ARG A 272 15.87 -17.92 19.41
N PRO A 273 15.75 -19.11 18.77
CA PRO A 273 15.93 -19.25 17.33
C PRO A 273 14.92 -18.42 16.52
N VAL A 274 13.65 -18.43 16.91
CA VAL A 274 12.62 -17.65 16.20
C VAL A 274 12.78 -16.15 16.44
N ALA A 275 13.14 -15.73 17.66
CA ALA A 275 13.43 -14.34 17.96
C ALA A 275 14.64 -13.82 17.15
N LYS A 276 15.72 -14.59 17.05
CA LYS A 276 16.87 -14.26 16.18
C LYS A 276 16.47 -14.14 14.72
N THR A 277 15.65 -15.06 14.23
CA THR A 277 15.22 -15.06 12.83
C THR A 277 14.31 -13.88 12.52
N ALA A 278 13.37 -13.58 13.42
CA ALA A 278 12.51 -12.40 13.30
C ALA A 278 13.33 -11.10 13.30
N GLY A 279 14.33 -10.99 14.19
CA GLY A 279 15.24 -9.83 14.22
C GLY A 279 16.09 -9.70 12.95
N LEU A 280 16.60 -10.81 12.40
CA LEU A 280 17.36 -10.81 11.15
C LEU A 280 16.52 -10.35 9.93
N LEU A 281 15.23 -10.58 9.94
CA LEU A 281 14.34 -10.09 8.90
C LEU A 281 13.90 -8.65 9.16
N LEU A 282 13.53 -8.35 10.41
CA LEU A 282 13.03 -7.05 10.83
C LEU A 282 14.03 -5.91 10.60
N LEU A 283 15.25 -6.06 11.10
CA LEU A 283 16.21 -4.95 11.14
C LEU A 283 16.61 -4.44 9.75
N PRO A 284 16.98 -5.31 8.76
CA PRO A 284 17.28 -4.81 7.42
C PRO A 284 16.08 -4.16 6.74
N MET A 285 14.87 -4.70 6.92
CA MET A 285 13.67 -4.12 6.32
C MET A 285 13.32 -2.76 6.93
N LEU A 286 13.45 -2.60 8.25
CA LEU A 286 13.28 -1.30 8.90
C LEU A 286 14.34 -0.29 8.44
N ALA A 287 15.60 -0.71 8.33
CA ALA A 287 16.66 0.14 7.83
C ALA A 287 16.41 0.64 6.41
N LEU A 288 15.95 -0.25 5.52
CA LEU A 288 15.59 0.10 4.15
C LEU A 288 14.38 1.03 4.09
N TRP A 289 13.36 0.79 4.90
CA TRP A 289 12.21 1.68 4.99
C TRP A 289 12.58 3.06 5.52
N MET A 290 13.39 3.13 6.59
CA MET A 290 13.90 4.39 7.12
C MET A 290 14.77 5.12 6.11
N ALA A 291 15.60 4.41 5.32
CA ALA A 291 16.36 5.01 4.22
C ALA A 291 15.43 5.59 3.15
N GLY A 292 14.34 4.89 2.80
CA GLY A 292 13.30 5.43 1.93
C GLY A 292 12.67 6.71 2.46
N GLY A 293 12.28 6.73 3.73
CA GLY A 293 11.72 7.90 4.41
C GLY A 293 12.72 9.05 4.59
N ALA A 294 14.02 8.73 4.66
CA ALA A 294 15.09 9.74 4.70
C ALA A 294 15.17 10.54 3.38
N LEU A 295 14.93 9.86 2.26
CA LEU A 295 15.11 10.42 0.91
C LEU A 295 13.81 10.95 0.29
N SER A 296 12.65 10.44 0.69
CA SER A 296 11.35 10.79 0.09
C SER A 296 10.23 10.72 1.11
N GLY A 297 9.29 11.67 1.07
CA GLY A 297 8.10 11.68 1.93
C GLY A 297 7.22 10.43 1.71
N ILE A 298 7.09 9.96 0.47
CA ILE A 298 6.38 8.69 0.16
C ILE A 298 7.08 7.50 0.82
N GLY A 299 8.40 7.49 0.90
CA GLY A 299 9.17 6.43 1.52
C GLY A 299 8.85 6.22 3.00
N ALA A 300 8.34 7.25 3.70
CA ALA A 300 7.96 7.19 5.11
C ALA A 300 6.57 6.56 5.35
N GLN A 301 5.81 6.23 4.30
CA GLN A 301 4.46 5.67 4.46
C GLN A 301 4.44 4.37 5.25
N THR A 302 3.53 4.29 6.22
CA THR A 302 3.43 3.15 7.14
C THR A 302 2.98 1.85 6.46
N ARG A 303 2.15 1.93 5.43
CA ARG A 303 1.74 0.72 4.67
C ARG A 303 2.91 0.02 3.99
N LEU A 304 4.02 0.72 3.74
CA LEU A 304 5.24 0.11 3.18
C LEU A 304 5.93 -0.81 4.18
N VAL A 305 5.62 -0.68 5.47
CA VAL A 305 6.19 -1.47 6.56
C VAL A 305 5.34 -2.71 6.92
N ILE A 306 4.16 -2.88 6.31
CA ILE A 306 3.31 -4.06 6.55
C ILE A 306 4.05 -5.40 6.35
N PRO A 307 4.97 -5.56 5.39
CA PRO A 307 5.78 -6.78 5.27
C PRO A 307 6.62 -7.12 6.49
N VAL A 308 6.88 -6.16 7.36
CA VAL A 308 7.68 -6.34 8.60
C VAL A 308 6.83 -6.85 9.76
N PHE A 309 5.51 -6.71 9.69
CA PHE A 309 4.59 -7.03 10.78
C PHE A 309 4.65 -8.48 11.28
N PRO A 310 4.87 -9.51 10.46
CA PRO A 310 5.07 -10.87 10.98
C PRO A 310 6.21 -10.93 11.99
N ALA A 311 7.34 -10.32 11.68
CA ALA A 311 8.50 -10.29 12.55
C ALA A 311 8.26 -9.44 13.82
N PHE A 312 7.61 -8.27 13.66
CA PHE A 312 7.21 -7.44 14.81
C PHE A 312 6.29 -8.19 15.77
N ALA A 313 5.23 -8.83 15.25
CA ALA A 313 4.27 -9.53 16.09
C ALA A 313 4.90 -10.68 16.87
N MET A 314 5.78 -11.44 16.21
CA MET A 314 6.51 -12.54 16.88
C MET A 314 7.43 -12.01 17.98
N LEU A 315 8.23 -10.97 17.70
CA LEU A 315 9.11 -10.36 18.69
C LEU A 315 8.32 -9.73 19.83
N SER A 316 7.21 -9.04 19.53
CA SER A 316 6.36 -8.42 20.54
C SER A 316 5.75 -9.43 21.51
N ALA A 317 5.24 -10.54 20.96
CA ALA A 317 4.68 -11.60 21.80
C ALA A 317 5.74 -12.31 22.65
N LEU A 318 6.91 -12.60 22.08
CA LEU A 318 8.05 -13.17 22.82
C LEU A 318 8.63 -12.17 23.85
N GLY A 319 8.69 -10.90 23.52
CA GLY A 319 9.10 -9.85 24.44
C GLY A 319 8.16 -9.74 25.64
N PHE A 320 6.88 -9.72 25.39
CA PHE A 320 5.87 -9.73 26.45
C PHE A 320 5.96 -10.99 27.31
N GLU A 321 6.14 -12.16 26.70
CA GLU A 321 6.32 -13.41 27.45
C GLU A 321 7.59 -13.38 28.31
N SER A 322 8.69 -12.86 27.78
CA SER A 322 9.93 -12.71 28.56
C SER A 322 9.75 -11.85 29.81
N MET A 323 8.86 -10.82 29.73
CA MET A 323 8.54 -9.97 30.89
C MET A 323 7.80 -10.73 32.00
N SER A 324 7.06 -11.79 31.70
CA SER A 324 6.41 -12.62 32.71
C SER A 324 7.43 -13.26 33.68
N ARG A 325 8.66 -13.41 33.22
CA ARG A 325 9.80 -14.00 33.92
C ARG A 325 10.70 -12.97 34.61
N TRP A 326 10.32 -11.64 34.57
CA TRP A 326 11.08 -10.57 35.22
C TRP A 326 10.83 -10.54 36.72
N PRO A 327 11.77 -9.94 37.54
CA PRO A 327 11.57 -9.74 38.96
C PRO A 327 10.31 -8.91 39.22
N ARG A 328 9.53 -9.35 40.21
CA ARG A 328 8.26 -8.68 40.56
C ARG A 328 8.44 -7.57 41.62
N ARG A 329 9.62 -7.39 42.15
CA ARG A 329 9.94 -6.36 43.14
C ARG A 329 11.01 -5.41 42.59
N PRO A 330 10.93 -4.10 42.89
CA PRO A 330 9.91 -3.43 43.71
C PRO A 330 8.55 -3.26 43.08
N MET A 331 8.43 -3.36 41.73
CA MET A 331 7.22 -3.15 40.97
C MET A 331 7.01 -4.31 39.99
N ASN A 332 5.76 -4.79 39.85
CA ASN A 332 5.42 -5.81 38.88
C ASN A 332 5.11 -5.17 37.50
N VAL A 333 6.18 -4.89 36.75
CA VAL A 333 6.09 -4.25 35.41
C VAL A 333 5.25 -5.10 34.45
N TYR A 334 5.41 -6.42 34.49
CA TYR A 334 4.62 -7.35 33.66
C TYR A 334 3.11 -7.18 33.89
N PHE A 335 2.68 -7.10 35.16
CA PHE A 335 1.25 -6.91 35.48
C PHE A 335 0.73 -5.58 34.89
N ILE A 336 1.48 -4.49 35.04
CA ILE A 336 1.09 -3.17 34.53
C ILE A 336 0.96 -3.22 33.00
N VAL A 337 1.99 -3.72 32.30
CA VAL A 337 1.99 -3.81 30.82
C VAL A 337 0.87 -4.75 30.36
N ARG A 338 0.63 -5.86 31.05
CA ARG A 338 -0.47 -6.78 30.75
C ARG A 338 -1.83 -6.09 30.78
N VAL A 339 -2.10 -5.32 31.83
CA VAL A 339 -3.36 -4.57 31.95
C VAL A 339 -3.50 -3.56 30.83
N LEU A 340 -2.43 -2.80 30.52
CA LEU A 340 -2.44 -1.82 29.45
C LEU A 340 -2.65 -2.45 28.07
N VAL A 341 -1.99 -3.57 27.77
CA VAL A 341 -2.15 -4.31 26.50
C VAL A 341 -3.57 -4.84 26.36
N ILE A 342 -4.13 -5.47 27.42
CA ILE A 342 -5.52 -5.97 27.40
C ILE A 342 -6.47 -4.80 27.17
N PHE A 343 -6.33 -3.70 27.90
CA PHE A 343 -7.16 -2.51 27.74
C PHE A 343 -7.10 -1.98 26.29
N ALA A 344 -5.91 -1.84 25.72
CA ALA A 344 -5.73 -1.37 24.36
C ALA A 344 -6.38 -2.31 23.31
N LEU A 345 -6.23 -3.64 23.49
CA LEU A 345 -6.85 -4.62 22.60
C LEU A 345 -8.38 -4.59 22.69
N VAL A 346 -8.94 -4.45 23.88
CA VAL A 346 -10.40 -4.34 24.09
C VAL A 346 -10.91 -3.02 23.50
N ALA A 347 -10.21 -1.90 23.74
CA ALA A 347 -10.57 -0.61 23.17
C ALA A 347 -10.52 -0.61 21.64
N SER A 348 -9.49 -1.23 21.06
CA SER A 348 -9.37 -1.36 19.59
C SER A 348 -10.49 -2.25 19.02
N ALA A 349 -10.79 -3.39 19.65
CA ALA A 349 -11.89 -4.26 19.25
C ALA A 349 -13.24 -3.53 19.28
N PHE A 350 -13.48 -2.75 20.35
CA PHE A 350 -14.67 -1.93 20.47
C PHE A 350 -14.73 -0.85 19.38
N GLY A 351 -13.64 -0.12 19.15
CA GLY A 351 -13.54 0.87 18.08
C GLY A 351 -13.80 0.28 16.70
N THR A 352 -13.28 -0.93 16.46
CA THR A 352 -13.54 -1.69 15.23
C THR A 352 -15.04 -2.01 15.10
N LEU A 353 -15.67 -2.52 16.14
CA LEU A 353 -17.11 -2.83 16.12
C LEU A 353 -17.96 -1.58 15.86
N VAL A 354 -17.64 -0.46 16.50
CA VAL A 354 -18.31 0.82 16.26
C VAL A 354 -18.14 1.27 14.80
N THR A 355 -16.92 1.17 14.26
CA THR A 355 -16.64 1.53 12.86
C THR A 355 -17.44 0.66 11.90
N VAL A 356 -17.47 -0.66 12.13
CA VAL A 356 -18.26 -1.59 11.30
C VAL A 356 -19.75 -1.29 11.41
N ALA A 357 -20.27 -1.02 12.61
CA ALA A 357 -21.67 -0.69 12.82
C ALA A 357 -22.06 0.62 12.10
N ASN A 358 -21.25 1.64 12.19
CA ASN A 358 -21.48 2.94 11.51
C ASN A 358 -21.46 2.83 9.99
N ASN A 359 -20.60 1.98 9.44
CA ASN A 359 -20.50 1.75 8.00
C ASN A 359 -21.59 0.80 7.46
N ASN A 360 -22.33 0.12 8.32
CA ASN A 360 -23.39 -0.82 7.95
C ASN A 360 -24.69 -0.47 8.67
N PRO A 361 -25.38 0.63 8.29
CA PRO A 361 -26.68 0.96 8.84
C PRO A 361 -27.68 -0.18 8.55
N GLY A 362 -28.40 -0.60 9.57
CA GLY A 362 -29.27 -1.80 9.53
C GLY A 362 -28.63 -3.05 10.14
N GLY A 363 -27.38 -2.93 10.63
CA GLY A 363 -26.68 -3.97 11.38
C GLY A 363 -25.66 -4.76 10.58
N VAL A 364 -24.69 -5.29 11.31
CA VAL A 364 -23.53 -6.00 10.73
C VAL A 364 -23.93 -7.29 9.98
N ILE A 365 -24.95 -8.00 10.49
CA ILE A 365 -25.39 -9.30 9.94
C ILE A 365 -26.54 -9.11 8.97
N LEU A 366 -27.48 -8.22 9.28
CA LEU A 366 -28.73 -8.03 8.52
C LEU A 366 -28.70 -6.82 7.59
N GLY A 367 -27.61 -6.04 7.59
CA GLY A 367 -27.48 -4.81 6.82
C GLY A 367 -27.34 -5.03 5.30
N ALA A 368 -26.81 -6.18 4.87
CA ALA A 368 -26.63 -6.49 3.46
C ALA A 368 -28.00 -6.69 2.78
N GLY A 369 -28.25 -5.92 1.70
CA GLY A 369 -29.49 -6.01 0.94
C GLY A 369 -30.70 -5.28 1.55
N THR A 370 -30.52 -4.51 2.63
CA THR A 370 -31.56 -3.59 3.10
C THR A 370 -31.62 -2.34 2.21
N PRO A 371 -32.76 -1.62 2.13
CA PRO A 371 -32.85 -0.36 1.36
C PRO A 371 -31.80 0.67 1.76
N GLN A 372 -31.36 0.70 3.03
CA GLN A 372 -30.35 1.59 3.56
C GLN A 372 -28.92 1.14 3.22
N ASN A 373 -28.74 -0.08 2.74
CA ASN A 373 -27.42 -0.66 2.46
C ASN A 373 -27.36 -1.29 1.07
N THR A 374 -27.92 -0.61 0.08
CA THR A 374 -27.73 -0.93 -1.34
C THR A 374 -26.30 -0.64 -1.77
N ARG A 375 -25.89 -1.16 -2.92
CA ARG A 375 -24.56 -0.88 -3.51
C ARG A 375 -24.34 0.63 -3.64
N ASP A 376 -25.30 1.35 -4.17
CA ASP A 376 -25.18 2.79 -4.41
C ASP A 376 -25.09 3.59 -3.11
N SER A 377 -25.93 3.27 -2.12
CA SER A 377 -25.84 3.94 -0.81
C SER A 377 -24.53 3.62 -0.08
N TYR A 378 -23.97 2.41 -0.26
CA TYR A 378 -22.65 2.06 0.26
C TYR A 378 -21.55 2.86 -0.44
N LEU A 379 -21.58 2.90 -1.77
CA LEU A 379 -20.59 3.66 -2.58
C LEU A 379 -20.68 5.16 -2.29
N PHE A 380 -21.87 5.71 -2.16
CA PHE A 380 -22.05 7.10 -1.75
C PHE A 380 -21.40 7.38 -0.38
N ARG A 381 -21.62 6.52 0.61
CA ARG A 381 -21.02 6.70 1.95
C ARG A 381 -19.51 6.53 1.96
N THR A 382 -18.96 5.69 1.11
CA THR A 382 -17.52 5.35 1.14
C THR A 382 -16.68 6.17 0.20
N THR A 383 -17.24 6.66 -0.90
CA THR A 383 -16.54 7.45 -1.92
C THR A 383 -17.06 8.89 -2.03
N GLY A 384 -18.19 9.19 -1.38
CA GLY A 384 -18.76 10.54 -1.30
C GLY A 384 -19.12 11.13 -2.65
N ALA A 385 -18.87 12.44 -2.80
CA ALA A 385 -19.16 13.23 -3.99
C ALA A 385 -18.53 12.64 -5.27
N HIS A 386 -17.40 11.91 -5.17
CA HIS A 386 -16.78 11.24 -6.32
C HIS A 386 -17.75 10.30 -7.04
N TYR A 387 -18.44 9.42 -6.29
CA TYR A 387 -19.38 8.47 -6.91
C TYR A 387 -20.56 9.21 -7.55
N VAL A 388 -21.08 10.22 -6.87
CA VAL A 388 -22.18 11.05 -7.41
C VAL A 388 -21.76 11.71 -8.72
N ALA A 389 -20.60 12.36 -8.74
CA ALA A 389 -20.09 13.04 -9.93
C ALA A 389 -19.93 12.07 -11.13
N LEU A 390 -19.45 10.84 -10.88
CA LEU A 390 -19.34 9.84 -11.94
C LEU A 390 -20.71 9.41 -12.48
N GLN A 391 -21.74 9.32 -11.63
CA GLN A 391 -23.08 8.95 -12.07
C GLN A 391 -23.81 10.06 -12.81
N GLN A 392 -23.31 11.28 -12.78
CA GLN A 392 -23.88 12.42 -13.53
C GLN A 392 -23.29 12.60 -14.93
N LEU A 393 -22.22 11.84 -15.27
CA LEU A 393 -21.49 12.07 -16.53
C LEU A 393 -22.33 11.82 -17.77
N ASP A 394 -23.11 10.75 -17.81
CA ASP A 394 -24.00 10.42 -18.94
C ASP A 394 -25.24 11.31 -18.98
N ASP A 395 -25.80 11.67 -17.85
CA ASP A 395 -26.94 12.59 -17.78
C ASP A 395 -26.57 14.00 -18.26
N VAL A 396 -25.34 14.47 -17.94
CA VAL A 396 -24.88 15.84 -18.25
C VAL A 396 -24.27 15.97 -19.64
N LEU A 397 -23.46 14.98 -20.06
CA LEU A 397 -22.69 15.04 -21.30
C LEU A 397 -23.25 14.14 -22.41
N GLY A 398 -24.16 13.22 -22.08
CA GLY A 398 -24.78 12.28 -23.00
C GLY A 398 -24.04 10.97 -23.17
N ASP A 399 -24.77 9.98 -23.70
CA ASP A 399 -24.24 8.66 -24.00
C ASP A 399 -23.13 8.72 -25.06
N GLY A 400 -22.06 7.98 -24.84
CA GLY A 400 -20.90 7.94 -25.73
C GLY A 400 -19.89 9.06 -25.49
N ALA A 401 -20.16 9.99 -24.58
CA ALA A 401 -19.27 11.11 -24.28
C ALA A 401 -17.86 10.63 -23.84
N ARG A 402 -16.84 11.30 -24.32
CA ARG A 402 -15.44 11.13 -23.89
C ARG A 402 -15.11 12.21 -22.86
N VAL A 403 -14.82 11.79 -21.63
CA VAL A 403 -14.63 12.68 -20.49
C VAL A 403 -13.22 12.58 -19.97
N ARG A 404 -12.50 13.70 -20.00
CA ARG A 404 -11.17 13.84 -19.41
C ARG A 404 -11.29 14.20 -17.94
N PHE A 405 -10.58 13.50 -17.09
CA PHE A 405 -10.52 13.85 -15.69
C PHE A 405 -9.34 14.80 -15.46
N ALA A 406 -9.57 15.81 -14.63
CA ALA A 406 -8.53 16.73 -14.20
C ALA A 406 -8.32 16.55 -12.68
N TYR A 407 -7.10 16.22 -12.27
CA TYR A 407 -6.70 15.97 -10.88
C TYR A 407 -7.41 14.79 -10.19
N GLU A 408 -8.05 13.89 -10.95
CA GLU A 408 -8.76 12.72 -10.43
C GLU A 408 -8.30 11.42 -11.11
N PRO A 409 -7.56 10.55 -10.40
CA PRO A 409 -7.06 9.30 -10.97
C PRO A 409 -8.06 8.13 -10.92
N LYS A 410 -9.22 8.30 -10.25
CA LYS A 410 -10.15 7.20 -9.98
C LYS A 410 -11.28 7.18 -11.01
N ALA A 411 -11.27 6.20 -11.90
CA ALA A 411 -12.30 6.01 -12.93
C ALA A 411 -13.02 4.66 -12.85
N TYR A 412 -12.88 3.90 -11.75
CA TYR A 412 -13.44 2.54 -11.68
C TYR A 412 -14.96 2.51 -11.84
N TYR A 413 -15.67 3.43 -11.23
CA TYR A 413 -17.14 3.53 -11.27
C TYR A 413 -17.67 4.41 -12.41
N CYS A 414 -16.82 4.74 -13.38
CA CYS A 414 -17.26 5.39 -14.61
C CYS A 414 -18.40 4.59 -15.27
N PRO A 415 -19.52 5.23 -15.65
CA PRO A 415 -20.60 4.58 -16.38
C PRO A 415 -20.11 3.86 -17.62
N ALA A 416 -20.77 2.74 -17.99
CA ALA A 416 -20.39 1.99 -19.18
C ALA A 416 -20.73 2.75 -20.48
N THR A 417 -21.61 3.72 -20.38
CA THR A 417 -22.08 4.62 -21.45
C THR A 417 -21.08 5.73 -21.80
N VAL A 418 -20.05 5.96 -20.96
CA VAL A 418 -19.11 7.08 -21.10
C VAL A 418 -17.68 6.56 -21.15
N TYR A 419 -16.80 7.22 -21.93
CA TYR A 419 -15.37 6.96 -21.98
C TYR A 419 -14.64 7.88 -21.01
N CYS A 420 -14.17 7.37 -19.89
CA CYS A 420 -13.43 8.12 -18.89
C CYS A 420 -11.93 7.99 -19.08
N ASP A 421 -11.26 9.13 -19.17
CA ASP A 421 -9.81 9.31 -19.26
C ASP A 421 -9.25 9.89 -17.95
N PRO A 422 -8.82 9.04 -16.97
CA PRO A 422 -8.40 9.48 -15.65
C PRO A 422 -7.03 10.16 -15.67
N ASP A 423 -6.81 11.09 -14.76
CA ASP A 423 -5.57 11.84 -14.59
C ASP A 423 -4.70 11.25 -13.48
N ALA A 424 -3.75 10.40 -13.85
CA ALA A 424 -2.96 9.67 -12.85
C ALA A 424 -1.84 10.50 -12.19
N LEU A 425 -1.25 11.47 -12.89
CA LEU A 425 -0.10 12.28 -12.42
C LEU A 425 -0.21 13.75 -12.84
N THR A 426 -1.42 14.28 -12.98
CA THR A 426 -1.63 15.60 -13.62
C THR A 426 -1.08 15.64 -15.06
N ASP A 427 -1.09 14.48 -15.73
CA ASP A 427 -0.48 14.29 -17.05
C ASP A 427 -1.18 15.09 -18.15
N HIS A 428 -2.48 15.32 -18.00
CA HIS A 428 -3.25 16.08 -18.99
C HIS A 428 -2.95 17.58 -18.97
N TRP A 429 -2.42 18.08 -17.84
CA TRP A 429 -2.12 19.50 -17.66
C TRP A 429 -0.63 19.79 -17.51
N LEU A 430 0.01 19.27 -16.44
CA LEU A 430 1.40 19.63 -16.12
C LEU A 430 2.41 19.11 -17.14
N HIS A 431 2.19 17.90 -17.66
CA HIS A 431 3.15 17.31 -18.56
C HIS A 431 3.33 18.12 -19.86
N PRO A 432 2.29 18.48 -20.65
CA PRO A 432 2.46 19.31 -21.83
C PRO A 432 2.96 20.74 -21.49
N LEU A 433 2.58 21.27 -20.34
CA LEU A 433 3.05 22.58 -19.90
C LEU A 433 4.56 22.59 -19.62
N LEU A 434 5.08 21.59 -18.89
CA LEU A 434 6.45 21.55 -18.40
C LEU A 434 7.45 20.97 -19.41
N THR A 435 7.02 19.99 -20.21
CA THR A 435 7.93 19.24 -21.10
C THR A 435 7.83 19.66 -22.54
N GLU A 436 6.66 20.08 -23.00
CA GLU A 436 6.42 20.51 -24.39
C GLU A 436 6.42 22.03 -24.51
N GLY A 437 6.39 22.76 -23.38
CA GLY A 437 6.34 24.24 -23.36
C GLY A 437 5.05 24.82 -23.93
N ARG A 438 3.95 24.03 -23.94
CA ARG A 438 2.65 24.46 -24.49
C ARG A 438 2.02 25.51 -23.58
N ALA A 439 1.41 26.52 -24.20
CA ALA A 439 0.68 27.53 -23.44
C ALA A 439 -0.61 26.94 -22.80
N PRO A 440 -1.06 27.44 -21.63
CA PRO A 440 -2.30 27.03 -21.00
C PRO A 440 -3.50 26.92 -21.94
N ASP A 441 -3.68 27.93 -22.78
CA ASP A 441 -4.79 28.00 -23.75
C ASP A 441 -4.68 26.91 -24.83
N GLU A 442 -3.45 26.62 -25.30
CA GLU A 442 -3.20 25.58 -26.31
C GLU A 442 -3.47 24.18 -25.75
N ILE A 443 -3.20 23.95 -24.46
CA ILE A 443 -3.47 22.66 -23.81
C ILE A 443 -4.98 22.44 -23.78
N ILE A 444 -5.73 23.38 -23.26
CA ILE A 444 -7.19 23.24 -23.13
C ILE A 444 -7.87 23.16 -24.49
N THR A 445 -7.53 24.06 -25.43
CA THR A 445 -8.15 24.04 -26.77
C THR A 445 -7.80 22.78 -27.56
N GLY A 446 -6.61 22.22 -27.34
CA GLY A 446 -6.20 20.94 -27.94
C GLY A 446 -7.01 19.74 -27.49
N TRP A 447 -7.77 19.86 -26.40
CA TRP A 447 -8.68 18.79 -25.96
C TRP A 447 -9.99 18.74 -26.75
N ARG A 448 -10.34 19.80 -27.48
CA ARG A 448 -11.66 19.95 -28.14
C ARG A 448 -11.97 18.83 -29.14
N ASP A 449 -10.97 18.30 -29.82
CA ASP A 449 -11.12 17.21 -30.77
C ASP A 449 -11.15 15.82 -30.10
N ASP A 450 -10.68 15.73 -28.86
CA ASP A 450 -10.49 14.45 -28.16
C ASP A 450 -11.58 14.15 -27.15
N VAL A 451 -12.18 15.18 -26.51
CA VAL A 451 -13.12 14.98 -25.41
C VAL A 451 -14.32 15.94 -25.49
N ASP A 452 -15.45 15.45 -25.02
CA ASP A 452 -16.72 16.17 -25.00
C ASP A 452 -16.87 17.00 -23.71
N GLY A 453 -16.19 16.60 -22.63
CA GLY A 453 -16.22 17.30 -21.37
C GLY A 453 -15.07 16.98 -20.42
N VAL A 454 -15.03 17.69 -19.30
CA VAL A 454 -14.01 17.54 -18.26
C VAL A 454 -14.67 17.31 -16.90
N LEU A 455 -14.26 16.25 -16.19
CA LEU A 455 -14.55 16.06 -14.77
C LEU A 455 -13.39 16.65 -13.97
N PHE A 456 -13.65 17.71 -13.22
CA PHE A 456 -12.66 18.41 -12.43
C PHE A 456 -12.81 18.14 -10.93
N PHE A 457 -11.80 17.53 -10.29
CA PHE A 457 -11.75 17.39 -8.84
C PHE A 457 -11.22 18.68 -8.20
N ARG A 458 -12.10 19.67 -8.08
CA ARG A 458 -11.76 21.03 -7.61
C ARG A 458 -11.21 21.03 -6.18
N GLN A 459 -11.85 20.33 -5.26
CA GLN A 459 -11.41 20.28 -3.86
C GLN A 459 -9.99 19.69 -3.73
N GLY A 460 -9.69 18.61 -4.45
CA GLY A 460 -8.35 18.01 -4.46
C GLY A 460 -7.31 18.93 -5.08
N TYR A 461 -7.65 19.57 -6.20
CA TYR A 461 -6.82 20.58 -6.83
C TYR A 461 -6.45 21.73 -5.87
N GLU A 462 -7.45 22.34 -5.21
CA GLU A 462 -7.20 23.40 -4.27
C GLU A 462 -6.38 22.96 -3.05
N GLN A 463 -6.73 21.81 -2.47
CA GLN A 463 -6.10 21.33 -1.25
C GLN A 463 -4.68 20.81 -1.49
N PHE A 464 -4.48 19.90 -2.46
CA PHE A 464 -3.22 19.19 -2.65
C PHE A 464 -2.25 19.89 -3.59
N PHE A 465 -2.74 20.72 -4.53
CA PHE A 465 -1.89 21.33 -5.54
C PHE A 465 -1.72 22.85 -5.39
N LEU A 466 -2.56 23.50 -4.58
CA LEU A 466 -2.42 24.94 -4.34
C LEU A 466 -2.14 25.30 -2.88
N ARG A 467 -2.76 24.64 -1.90
CA ARG A 467 -2.70 25.05 -0.48
C ARG A 467 -1.68 24.29 0.35
N GLU A 468 -1.34 23.07 0.00
CA GLU A 468 -0.41 22.28 0.77
C GLU A 468 1.01 22.89 0.73
N PRO A 469 1.72 23.01 1.87
CA PRO A 469 3.07 23.56 1.89
C PRO A 469 4.06 22.66 1.13
N GLY A 470 4.90 23.26 0.30
CA GLY A 470 5.95 22.56 -0.43
C GLY A 470 5.47 21.80 -1.67
N VAL A 471 4.25 22.05 -2.14
CA VAL A 471 3.75 21.47 -3.40
C VAL A 471 4.60 21.92 -4.57
N PRO A 472 5.16 21.01 -5.37
CA PRO A 472 5.86 21.35 -6.59
C PRO A 472 4.88 21.90 -7.64
N PHE A 473 5.38 22.81 -8.50
CA PHE A 473 4.62 23.36 -9.63
C PHE A 473 3.31 24.05 -9.24
N LYS A 474 3.32 24.74 -8.10
CA LYS A 474 2.13 25.45 -7.59
C LYS A 474 1.67 26.57 -8.52
N GLU A 475 2.62 27.33 -9.09
CA GLU A 475 2.33 28.42 -10.01
C GLU A 475 1.75 27.91 -11.32
N GLU A 476 2.29 26.83 -11.84
CA GLU A 476 1.83 26.15 -13.04
C GLU A 476 0.44 25.54 -12.85
N ASN A 477 0.19 24.92 -11.70
CA ASN A 477 -1.14 24.40 -11.38
C ASN A 477 -2.16 25.52 -11.25
N ALA A 478 -1.80 26.67 -10.70
CA ALA A 478 -2.71 27.81 -10.54
C ALA A 478 -3.26 28.35 -11.87
N LEU A 479 -2.61 28.08 -12.98
CA LEU A 479 -3.07 28.50 -14.31
C LEU A 479 -4.20 27.62 -14.86
N PHE A 480 -4.43 26.43 -14.31
CA PHE A 480 -5.37 25.44 -14.83
C PHE A 480 -6.82 25.92 -14.83
N ALA A 481 -7.36 26.25 -13.64
CA ALA A 481 -8.77 26.62 -13.52
C ALA A 481 -9.13 27.86 -14.36
N PRO A 482 -8.33 28.96 -14.36
CA PRO A 482 -8.59 30.10 -15.24
C PRO A 482 -8.55 29.75 -16.73
N ALA A 483 -7.67 28.85 -17.16
CA ALA A 483 -7.62 28.41 -18.55
C ALA A 483 -8.83 27.54 -18.92
N LEU A 484 -9.23 26.61 -18.04
CA LEU A 484 -10.41 25.79 -18.25
C LEU A 484 -11.68 26.63 -18.37
N GLU A 485 -11.92 27.52 -17.42
CA GLU A 485 -13.11 28.39 -17.34
C GLU A 485 -13.23 29.40 -18.50
N ARG A 486 -12.13 29.65 -19.23
CA ARG A 486 -12.14 30.52 -20.43
C ARG A 486 -12.83 29.85 -21.62
N TYR A 487 -12.64 28.54 -21.81
CA TYR A 487 -13.09 27.80 -22.99
C TYR A 487 -14.25 26.86 -22.71
N MET A 488 -14.46 26.51 -21.44
CA MET A 488 -15.51 25.59 -21.03
C MET A 488 -16.47 26.26 -20.06
N GLU A 489 -17.71 25.79 -20.02
CA GLU A 489 -18.74 26.23 -19.09
C GLU A 489 -19.05 25.14 -18.07
N LEU A 490 -19.36 25.55 -16.85
CA LEU A 490 -19.78 24.66 -15.79
C LEU A 490 -21.19 24.15 -16.05
N LEU A 491 -21.34 22.86 -16.26
CA LEU A 491 -22.63 22.20 -16.50
C LEU A 491 -23.23 21.63 -15.23
N TRP A 492 -22.38 21.13 -14.32
CA TRP A 492 -22.81 20.54 -13.06
C TRP A 492 -21.75 20.67 -11.98
N GLU A 493 -22.19 20.79 -10.73
CA GLU A 493 -21.36 20.84 -9.53
C GLU A 493 -22.06 20.10 -8.39
N ASP A 494 -21.33 19.36 -7.57
CA ASP A 494 -21.88 18.75 -6.36
C ASP A 494 -22.13 19.79 -5.25
N ASP A 495 -22.99 19.43 -4.28
CA ASP A 495 -23.41 20.35 -3.20
C ASP A 495 -22.24 20.91 -2.36
N ALA A 496 -21.10 20.23 -2.33
CA ALA A 496 -19.91 20.67 -1.60
C ALA A 496 -18.90 21.43 -2.48
N GLY A 497 -19.15 21.55 -3.79
CA GLY A 497 -18.19 22.12 -4.74
C GLY A 497 -16.90 21.32 -4.90
N ALA A 498 -16.94 20.02 -4.54
CA ALA A 498 -15.77 19.16 -4.59
C ALA A 498 -15.47 18.67 -6.01
N TYR A 499 -16.52 18.38 -6.78
CA TYR A 499 -16.45 17.91 -8.17
C TYR A 499 -17.29 18.79 -9.07
N GLN A 500 -16.76 19.07 -10.26
CA GLN A 500 -17.37 19.90 -11.28
C GLN A 500 -17.30 19.21 -12.64
N ILE A 501 -18.36 19.28 -13.44
CA ILE A 501 -18.39 18.81 -14.83
C ILE A 501 -18.50 20.02 -15.75
N TYR A 502 -17.56 20.11 -16.69
CA TYR A 502 -17.47 21.18 -17.67
C TYR A 502 -17.75 20.63 -19.08
N GLY A 503 -18.46 21.41 -19.89
CA GLY A 503 -18.64 21.20 -21.32
C GLY A 503 -18.06 22.34 -22.14
N TRP A 504 -17.91 22.15 -23.44
CA TRP A 504 -17.42 23.20 -24.34
C TRP A 504 -18.42 24.35 -24.47
N ARG A 505 -17.91 25.56 -24.42
CA ARG A 505 -18.71 26.72 -24.81
C ARG A 505 -18.98 26.65 -26.33
N GLU A 506 -20.20 26.98 -26.75
CA GLU A 506 -20.62 27.06 -28.16
C GLU A 506 -19.82 28.09 -28.97
#